data_c7b113c9e6e2b00b9eff2a4a055efd5a
#
_entry.id   c7b113c9e6e2b00b9eff2a4a055efd5a
#
_cell.length_a   1.000
_cell.length_b   1.000
_cell.length_c   1.000
_cell.angle_alpha   90.00
_cell.angle_beta   90.00
_cell.angle_gamma   90.00
#
_symmetry.space_group_name_H-M   'P 1'
#
loop_
_entity.id
_entity.type
_entity.pdbx_description
1 polymer ?
#
loop_
_entity_poly.entity_id
_entity_poly.type
_entity_poly.pdbx_seq_one_letter_code
_entity_poly.pdbx_strand_id
1 'polypeptide(L)'
;MKLGEVILPPGTEIALQTLLVHRDLGLWGEDAEEFNPERFSGGVSKATKNPVSFFPFDWGPRICLGQSFALIESKMAIAMILQCFSFELSSTYVHAPYTVITLQPQHGAQLILHKL
;
A
#
# COMPACT_ATOMS: atom_id res chain seq x y z
N MET A 1 -24.49 -17.75 -1.70
CA MET A 1 -24.50 -16.26 -1.74
C MET A 1 -24.53 -15.80 -3.18
N LYS A 2 -25.23 -14.70 -3.51
CA LYS A 2 -25.19 -14.10 -4.86
C LYS A 2 -24.27 -12.87 -4.82
N LEU A 3 -23.36 -12.78 -5.77
CA LEU A 3 -22.43 -11.65 -5.95
C LEU A 3 -22.57 -11.15 -7.41
N GLY A 4 -23.26 -10.03 -7.60
CA GLY A 4 -23.66 -9.60 -8.93
C GLY A 4 -24.54 -10.68 -9.59
N GLU A 5 -24.14 -11.18 -10.75
CA GLU A 5 -24.85 -12.27 -11.46
C GLU A 5 -24.29 -13.66 -11.12
N VAL A 6 -23.21 -13.75 -10.31
CA VAL A 6 -22.59 -15.03 -9.95
C VAL A 6 -23.21 -15.59 -8.67
N ILE A 7 -23.57 -16.87 -8.72
CA ILE A 7 -24.05 -17.60 -7.53
C ILE A 7 -22.88 -18.39 -6.95
N LEU A 8 -22.51 -18.07 -5.70
CA LEU A 8 -21.44 -18.75 -5.00
C LEU A 8 -22.01 -19.83 -4.08
N PRO A 9 -21.62 -21.11 -4.27
CA PRO A 9 -21.99 -22.19 -3.37
C PRO A 9 -21.50 -21.97 -1.93
N PRO A 10 -22.11 -22.63 -0.93
CA PRO A 10 -21.55 -22.65 0.42
C PRO A 10 -20.14 -23.25 0.42
N GLY A 11 -19.24 -22.67 1.21
CA GLY A 11 -17.84 -23.10 1.31
C GLY A 11 -16.91 -22.56 0.22
N THR A 12 -17.41 -21.72 -0.69
CA THR A 12 -16.54 -21.04 -1.68
C THR A 12 -15.59 -20.08 -0.97
N GLU A 13 -14.30 -20.21 -1.22
CA GLU A 13 -13.27 -19.26 -0.82
C GLU A 13 -13.15 -18.16 -1.86
N ILE A 14 -13.08 -16.92 -1.41
CA ILE A 14 -12.97 -15.73 -2.27
C ILE A 14 -11.68 -15.00 -1.93
N ALA A 15 -10.78 -14.90 -2.90
CA ALA A 15 -9.57 -14.09 -2.78
C ALA A 15 -9.79 -12.71 -3.43
N LEU A 16 -9.58 -11.65 -2.65
CA LEU A 16 -9.61 -10.28 -3.14
C LEU A 16 -8.20 -9.86 -3.56
N GLN A 17 -7.98 -9.68 -4.86
CA GLN A 17 -6.69 -9.33 -5.43
C GLN A 17 -6.42 -7.81 -5.29
N THR A 18 -6.15 -7.37 -4.08
CA THR A 18 -5.92 -5.95 -3.72
C THR A 18 -4.88 -5.29 -4.63
N LEU A 19 -3.78 -5.99 -4.93
CA LEU A 19 -2.71 -5.47 -5.76
C LEU A 19 -3.17 -5.13 -7.18
N LEU A 20 -4.05 -5.95 -7.77
CA LEU A 20 -4.60 -5.69 -9.10
C LEU A 20 -5.51 -4.45 -9.08
N VAL A 21 -6.33 -4.31 -8.04
CA VAL A 21 -7.21 -3.13 -7.89
C VAL A 21 -6.37 -1.86 -7.70
N HIS A 22 -5.29 -1.91 -6.92
CA HIS A 22 -4.41 -0.78 -6.68
C HIS A 22 -3.52 -0.39 -7.88
N ARG A 23 -3.52 -1.18 -8.95
CA ARG A 23 -2.80 -0.93 -10.20
C ARG A 23 -3.69 -0.88 -11.44
N ASP A 24 -5.00 -0.85 -11.24
CA ASP A 24 -5.96 -0.82 -12.35
C ASP A 24 -5.95 0.55 -13.04
N LEU A 25 -5.62 0.57 -14.33
CA LEU A 25 -5.54 1.79 -15.15
C LEU A 25 -6.89 2.53 -15.23
N GLY A 26 -8.00 1.79 -15.21
CA GLY A 26 -9.34 2.36 -15.24
C GLY A 26 -9.67 3.17 -13.98
N LEU A 27 -9.15 2.74 -12.82
CA LEU A 27 -9.37 3.36 -11.52
C LEU A 27 -8.36 4.47 -11.21
N TRP A 28 -7.09 4.29 -11.59
CA TRP A 28 -5.99 5.15 -11.16
C TRP A 28 -5.43 6.04 -12.27
N GLY A 29 -5.69 5.74 -13.54
CA GLY A 29 -5.13 6.45 -14.69
C GLY A 29 -3.94 5.72 -15.31
N GLU A 30 -3.36 6.33 -16.33
CA GLU A 30 -2.30 5.71 -17.15
C GLU A 30 -1.01 5.46 -16.36
N ASP A 31 -0.75 6.24 -15.31
CA ASP A 31 0.38 6.12 -14.41
C ASP A 31 0.13 5.20 -13.19
N ALA A 32 -0.87 4.31 -13.25
CA ALA A 32 -1.27 3.45 -12.14
C ALA A 32 -0.14 2.53 -11.63
N GLU A 33 0.82 2.16 -12.48
CA GLU A 33 1.96 1.32 -12.12
C GLU A 33 3.18 2.13 -11.65
N GLU A 34 3.14 3.44 -11.77
CA GLU A 34 4.24 4.30 -11.37
C GLU A 34 4.22 4.61 -9.87
N PHE A 35 5.39 4.70 -9.27
CA PHE A 35 5.54 5.21 -7.91
C PHE A 35 5.37 6.73 -7.91
N ASN A 36 4.13 7.18 -7.76
CA ASN A 36 3.73 8.58 -7.76
C ASN A 36 3.05 8.96 -6.43
N PRO A 37 3.81 9.33 -5.37
CA PRO A 37 3.24 9.71 -4.08
C PRO A 37 2.43 11.01 -4.15
N GLU A 38 2.74 11.91 -5.08
CA GLU A 38 2.01 13.17 -5.29
C GLU A 38 0.54 12.95 -5.68
N ARG A 39 0.20 11.79 -6.19
CA ARG A 39 -1.17 11.35 -6.43
C ARG A 39 -2.07 11.56 -5.19
N PHE A 40 -1.51 11.40 -4.00
CA PHE A 40 -2.22 11.52 -2.73
C PHE A 40 -2.16 12.92 -2.10
N SER A 41 -1.55 13.91 -2.74
CA SER A 41 -1.41 15.28 -2.22
C SER A 41 -2.76 15.94 -1.90
N GLY A 42 -3.80 15.62 -2.66
CA GLY A 42 -5.19 16.05 -2.42
C GLY A 42 -6.00 15.15 -1.49
N GLY A 43 -5.39 14.13 -0.91
CA GLY A 43 -6.04 13.08 -0.11
C GLY A 43 -6.52 11.89 -0.94
N VAL A 44 -6.76 10.76 -0.28
CA VAL A 44 -7.17 9.49 -0.91
C VAL A 44 -8.42 9.65 -1.78
N SER A 45 -9.40 10.44 -1.34
CA SER A 45 -10.66 10.65 -2.07
C SER A 45 -10.49 11.34 -3.43
N LYS A 46 -9.36 12.00 -3.66
CA LYS A 46 -9.04 12.68 -4.92
C LYS A 46 -8.04 11.90 -5.76
N ALA A 47 -7.37 10.91 -5.18
CA ALA A 47 -6.33 10.14 -5.84
C ALA A 47 -6.86 9.10 -6.83
N THR A 48 -8.11 8.71 -6.71
CA THR A 48 -8.74 7.68 -7.55
C THR A 48 -10.15 8.09 -7.95
N LYS A 49 -10.62 7.56 -9.07
CA LYS A 49 -11.99 7.78 -9.57
C LYS A 49 -13.06 7.16 -8.66
N ASN A 50 -12.69 6.15 -7.87
CA ASN A 50 -13.59 5.50 -6.92
C ASN A 50 -12.93 5.43 -5.53
N PRO A 51 -13.46 6.12 -4.51
CA PRO A 51 -12.88 6.14 -3.15
C PRO A 51 -12.68 4.76 -2.52
N VAL A 52 -13.45 3.75 -2.95
CA VAL A 52 -13.35 2.36 -2.47
C VAL A 52 -12.21 1.60 -3.12
N SER A 53 -11.49 2.19 -4.09
CA SER A 53 -10.39 1.51 -4.79
C SER A 53 -9.07 1.53 -4.02
N PHE A 54 -8.97 2.25 -2.90
CA PHE A 54 -7.77 2.28 -2.05
C PHE A 54 -8.08 1.74 -0.66
N PHE A 55 -7.70 0.49 -0.42
CA PHE A 55 -7.99 -0.22 0.83
C PHE A 55 -6.78 -1.03 1.34
N PRO A 56 -5.65 -0.36 1.62
CA PRO A 56 -4.43 -1.04 2.09
C PRO A 56 -4.58 -1.65 3.50
N PHE A 57 -5.62 -1.26 4.22
CA PHE A 57 -5.98 -1.76 5.55
C PHE A 57 -7.32 -2.49 5.57
N ASP A 58 -7.69 -3.07 4.44
CA ASP A 58 -9.01 -3.66 4.23
C ASP A 58 -10.14 -2.61 4.11
N TRP A 59 -11.39 -3.04 3.99
CA TRP A 59 -12.56 -2.16 3.83
C TRP A 59 -13.80 -2.71 4.51
N GLY A 60 -14.72 -1.81 4.87
CA GLY A 60 -16.02 -2.15 5.44
C GLY A 60 -15.97 -2.51 6.91
N PRO A 61 -16.92 -3.37 7.39
CA PRO A 61 -17.04 -3.69 8.82
C PRO A 61 -15.84 -4.43 9.42
N ARG A 62 -14.92 -4.90 8.61
CA ARG A 62 -13.71 -5.64 9.00
C ARG A 62 -12.42 -4.84 8.75
N ILE A 63 -12.53 -3.54 8.49
CA ILE A 63 -11.36 -2.67 8.36
C ILE A 63 -10.42 -2.82 9.55
N CYS A 64 -9.12 -2.73 9.30
CA CYS A 64 -8.10 -2.87 10.34
C CYS A 64 -8.29 -1.85 11.46
N LEU A 65 -8.48 -2.30 12.68
CA LEU A 65 -8.63 -1.46 13.87
C LEU A 65 -7.35 -0.66 14.17
N GLY A 66 -6.19 -1.20 13.80
CA GLY A 66 -4.88 -0.59 14.03
C GLY A 66 -4.46 0.44 12.98
N GLN A 67 -5.27 0.73 11.95
CA GLN A 67 -4.90 1.60 10.85
C GLN A 67 -4.40 2.97 11.32
N SER A 68 -5.16 3.66 12.16
CA SER A 68 -4.78 5.00 12.65
C SER A 68 -3.51 4.96 13.49
N PHE A 69 -3.36 3.95 14.33
CA PHE A 69 -2.15 3.74 15.14
C PHE A 69 -0.93 3.52 14.25
N ALA A 70 -0.99 2.58 13.31
CA ALA A 70 0.09 2.27 12.40
C ALA A 70 0.54 3.49 11.56
N LEU A 71 -0.43 4.29 11.08
CA LEU A 71 -0.14 5.51 10.32
C LEU A 71 0.55 6.59 11.17
N ILE A 72 0.13 6.78 12.43
CA ILE A 72 0.76 7.73 13.35
C ILE A 72 2.17 7.26 13.71
N GLU A 73 2.32 6.00 14.09
CA GLU A 73 3.60 5.39 14.44
C GLU A 73 4.62 5.52 13.30
N SER A 74 4.21 5.17 12.08
CA SER A 74 5.07 5.27 10.89
C SER A 74 5.50 6.71 10.61
N LYS A 75 4.58 7.68 10.70
CA LYS A 75 4.89 9.11 10.51
C LYS A 75 5.84 9.62 11.57
N MET A 76 5.64 9.24 12.84
CA MET A 76 6.54 9.62 13.94
C MET A 76 7.94 9.04 13.72
N ALA A 77 8.05 7.75 13.41
CA ALA A 77 9.33 7.09 13.18
C ALA A 77 10.10 7.76 12.03
N ILE A 78 9.44 8.00 10.90
CA ILE A 78 10.05 8.67 9.74
C ILE A 78 10.48 10.09 10.11
N ALA A 79 9.64 10.87 10.80
CA ALA A 79 9.96 12.23 11.19
C ALA A 79 11.20 12.28 12.13
N MET A 80 11.27 11.36 13.09
CA MET A 80 12.42 11.27 14.00
C MET A 80 13.72 10.88 13.27
N ILE A 81 13.64 9.97 12.31
CA ILE A 81 14.79 9.56 11.50
C ILE A 81 15.28 10.75 10.65
N LEU A 82 14.37 11.43 9.95
CA LEU A 82 14.69 12.55 9.07
C LEU A 82 15.22 13.81 9.80
N GLN A 83 14.95 13.95 11.09
CA GLN A 83 15.55 15.00 11.92
C GLN A 83 17.05 14.78 12.19
N CYS A 84 17.51 13.54 12.13
CA CYS A 84 18.87 13.18 12.50
C CYS A 84 19.70 12.71 11.31
N PHE A 85 19.06 12.21 10.26
CA PHE A 85 19.72 11.55 9.15
C PHE A 85 19.09 11.93 7.81
N SER A 86 19.94 12.08 6.79
CA SER A 86 19.57 11.86 5.39
C SER A 86 19.94 10.44 4.97
N PHE A 87 19.29 9.92 3.93
CA PHE A 87 19.60 8.57 3.48
C PHE A 87 19.43 8.43 1.97
N GLU A 88 20.13 7.46 1.42
CA GLU A 88 20.04 7.07 0.01
C GLU A 88 20.02 5.54 -0.10
N LEU A 89 19.55 5.03 -1.23
CA LEU A 89 19.62 3.60 -1.50
C LEU A 89 21.06 3.16 -1.70
N SER A 90 21.44 2.06 -1.03
CA SER A 90 22.73 1.41 -1.28
C SER A 90 22.77 0.86 -2.70
N SER A 91 23.95 0.87 -3.32
CA SER A 91 24.19 0.20 -4.61
C SER A 91 23.96 -1.31 -4.58
N THR A 92 23.89 -1.90 -3.37
CA THR A 92 23.59 -3.32 -3.17
C THR A 92 22.08 -3.59 -3.01
N TYR A 93 21.24 -2.57 -3.03
CA TYR A 93 19.80 -2.76 -2.94
C TYR A 93 19.25 -3.48 -4.17
N VAL A 94 18.48 -4.55 -3.92
CA VAL A 94 17.79 -5.30 -4.96
C VAL A 94 16.29 -5.19 -4.70
N HIS A 95 15.56 -4.59 -5.63
CA HIS A 95 14.12 -4.46 -5.54
C HIS A 95 13.44 -5.79 -5.84
N ALA A 96 12.99 -6.49 -4.80
CA ALA A 96 12.28 -7.75 -4.89
C ALA A 96 11.15 -7.78 -3.85
N PRO A 97 9.94 -7.31 -4.21
CA PRO A 97 8.80 -7.39 -3.32
C PRO A 97 8.38 -8.85 -3.13
N TYR A 98 8.13 -9.24 -1.91
CA TYR A 98 7.75 -10.60 -1.53
C TYR A 98 6.62 -10.58 -0.52
N THR A 99 5.61 -11.44 -0.71
CA THR A 99 4.44 -11.54 0.16
C THR A 99 4.51 -12.81 1.00
N VAL A 100 4.47 -12.64 2.32
CA VAL A 100 4.24 -13.76 3.29
C VAL A 100 2.82 -13.63 3.84
N ILE A 101 2.58 -12.69 4.71
CA ILE A 101 1.25 -12.23 5.16
C ILE A 101 1.05 -10.80 4.66
N THR A 102 2.09 -10.00 4.75
CA THR A 102 2.16 -8.64 4.23
C THR A 102 3.25 -8.54 3.16
N LEU A 103 3.19 -7.51 2.33
CA LEU A 103 4.23 -7.21 1.35
C LEU A 103 5.47 -6.66 2.08
N GLN A 104 6.62 -7.23 1.78
CA GLN A 104 7.91 -6.83 2.34
C GLN A 104 9.04 -7.00 1.33
N PRO A 105 10.16 -6.29 1.49
CA PRO A 105 11.33 -6.49 0.63
C PRO A 105 11.99 -7.84 0.95
N GLN A 106 12.14 -8.71 -0.05
CA GLN A 106 12.70 -10.06 0.10
C GLN A 106 14.13 -10.05 0.66
N HIS A 107 14.94 -9.07 0.26
CA HIS A 107 16.34 -8.94 0.63
C HIS A 107 16.61 -7.79 1.61
N GLY A 108 15.54 -7.28 2.26
CA GLY A 108 15.62 -6.06 3.07
C GLY A 108 15.72 -4.79 2.23
N ALA A 109 15.89 -3.66 2.90
CA ALA A 109 16.08 -2.35 2.28
C ALA A 109 17.42 -1.77 2.76
N GLN A 110 18.49 -2.02 1.98
CA GLN A 110 19.83 -1.53 2.28
C GLN A 110 19.89 -0.03 2.01
N LEU A 111 20.12 0.75 3.06
CA LEU A 111 20.22 2.21 3.04
C LEU A 111 21.60 2.65 3.54
N ILE A 112 22.12 3.73 2.97
CA ILE A 112 23.27 4.46 3.48
C ILE A 112 22.73 5.67 4.25
N LEU A 113 23.08 5.76 5.53
CA LEU A 113 22.65 6.85 6.40
C LEU A 113 23.76 7.88 6.55
N HIS A 114 23.42 9.14 6.40
CA HIS A 114 24.31 10.28 6.63
C HIS A 114 23.74 11.08 7.82
N LYS A 115 24.54 11.26 8.86
CA LYS A 115 24.15 12.09 10.00
C LYS A 115 24.11 13.55 9.57
N LEU A 116 23.02 14.25 9.91
CA LEU A 116 22.86 15.69 9.71
C LEU A 116 23.58 16.49 10.78
#